data_9aeb67fbdb94ca87d751591beb2b49d5
#
_entry.id   9aeb67fbdb94ca87d751591beb2b49d5
#
_cell.length_a   1.000
_cell.length_b   1.000
_cell.length_c   1.000
_cell.angle_alpha   90.00
_cell.angle_beta   90.00
_cell.angle_gamma   90.00
#
_symmetry.space_group_name_H-M   'P 1'
#
loop_
_entity.id
_entity.type
_entity.pdbx_description
1 polymer ?
#
loop_
_entity_poly.entity_id
_entity_poly.type
_entity_poly.pdbx_seq_one_letter_code
_entity_poly.pdbx_strand_id
1 'polypeptide(L)'
;RMSRGLGDVYKRQASGSPVHAIMLRYFNPIGAHPSALIGELPNGVPQNLLPYVTQTAMGIREQLSVFGDDYDTPDGSCIRDYIYVVDLAKAHVIAMDRILNDKQKESVEVFNIGTGRGLSVLELLNKFEAATGVKVNYKIVGRRQGDIVKVWADPTFANEELGWQAKATIEETLKSAWNWQ
;
A
#
# COMPACT_ATOMS: atom_id res chain seq x y z
N ARG A 1 -13.96 3.07 -5.24
CA ARG A 1 -14.72 3.25 -3.99
C ARG A 1 -14.18 4.49 -3.31
N MET A 2 -14.83 5.65 -3.49
CA MET A 2 -14.48 6.83 -2.69
C MET A 2 -14.65 6.47 -1.22
N SER A 3 -13.62 6.70 -0.40
CA SER A 3 -13.71 6.51 1.04
C SER A 3 -14.83 7.43 1.57
N ARG A 4 -15.73 6.92 2.42
CA ARG A 4 -16.79 7.72 3.03
C ARG A 4 -16.24 8.96 3.74
N GLY A 5 -15.05 8.84 4.38
CA GLY A 5 -14.38 9.94 5.04
C GLY A 5 -14.05 11.13 4.14
N LEU A 6 -13.63 10.89 2.89
CA LEU A 6 -13.33 11.94 1.93
C LEU A 6 -14.57 12.78 1.60
N GLY A 7 -15.70 12.11 1.34
CA GLY A 7 -16.98 12.76 1.06
C GLY A 7 -17.50 13.56 2.25
N ASP A 8 -17.29 13.08 3.48
CA ASP A 8 -17.76 13.76 4.69
C ASP A 8 -16.94 15.02 5.00
N VAL A 9 -15.63 15.02 4.74
CA VAL A 9 -14.77 16.22 4.87
C VAL A 9 -15.22 17.32 3.90
N TYR A 10 -15.42 16.99 2.63
CA TYR A 10 -15.90 17.97 1.64
C TYR A 10 -17.29 18.52 1.96
N LYS A 11 -18.20 17.67 2.45
CA LYS A 11 -19.53 18.11 2.87
C LYS A 11 -19.47 19.09 4.04
N ARG A 12 -18.62 18.83 5.02
CA ARG A 12 -18.44 19.75 6.17
C ARG A 12 -17.85 21.08 5.75
N GLN A 13 -16.88 21.08 4.82
CA GLN A 13 -16.36 22.33 4.27
C GLN A 13 -17.43 23.13 3.52
N ALA A 14 -18.20 22.45 2.66
CA ALA A 14 -19.31 23.09 1.93
C ALA A 14 -20.37 23.68 2.86
N SER A 15 -20.50 23.18 4.08
CA SER A 15 -21.38 23.73 5.13
C SER A 15 -20.78 24.87 5.95
N GLY A 16 -19.58 25.38 5.59
CA GLY A 16 -18.89 26.47 6.29
C GLY A 16 -18.24 26.05 7.63
N SER A 17 -18.06 24.77 7.86
CA SER A 17 -17.37 24.28 9.08
C SER A 17 -15.88 24.64 9.03
N PRO A 18 -15.28 25.15 10.14
CA PRO A 18 -13.86 25.50 10.21
C PRO A 18 -12.97 24.22 10.37
N VAL A 19 -13.20 23.22 9.53
CA VAL A 19 -12.42 21.97 9.57
C VAL A 19 -11.17 22.12 8.72
N HIS A 20 -10.00 21.94 9.34
CA HIS A 20 -8.73 21.73 8.66
C HIS A 20 -8.48 20.23 8.52
N ALA A 21 -8.12 19.77 7.32
CA ALA A 21 -7.91 18.35 7.07
C ALA A 21 -6.78 18.12 6.06
N ILE A 22 -6.03 17.05 6.28
CA ILE A 22 -5.10 16.49 5.29
C ILE A 22 -5.55 15.09 4.95
N MET A 23 -5.78 14.84 3.67
CA MET A 23 -6.20 13.53 3.17
C MET A 23 -5.04 12.85 2.48
N LEU A 24 -4.60 11.73 3.05
CA LEU A 24 -3.55 10.90 2.49
C LEU A 24 -4.19 9.76 1.68
N ARG A 25 -4.10 9.84 0.34
CA ARG A 25 -4.52 8.77 -0.56
C ARG A 25 -3.35 7.81 -0.76
N TYR A 26 -3.26 6.81 0.10
CA TYR A 26 -2.21 5.81 0.02
C TYR A 26 -2.63 4.60 -0.81
N PHE A 27 -1.64 3.98 -1.44
CA PHE A 27 -1.82 2.80 -2.29
C PHE A 27 -1.79 1.53 -1.45
N ASN A 28 -1.09 0.47 -1.85
CA ASN A 28 -1.13 -0.80 -1.14
C ASN A 28 -0.07 -0.84 -0.03
N PRO A 29 -0.41 -0.55 1.25
CA PRO A 29 0.56 -0.65 2.33
C PRO A 29 0.91 -2.11 2.58
N ILE A 30 2.20 -2.38 2.71
CA ILE A 30 2.76 -3.70 2.98
C ILE A 30 3.93 -3.63 3.97
N GLY A 31 4.37 -4.77 4.46
CA GLY A 31 5.49 -4.86 5.39
C GLY A 31 5.08 -4.78 6.84
N ALA A 32 6.07 -4.81 7.72
CA ALA A 32 5.93 -4.74 9.16
C ALA A 32 6.99 -3.83 9.78
N HIS A 33 6.86 -3.48 11.05
CA HIS A 33 7.86 -2.70 11.76
C HIS A 33 9.19 -3.49 11.85
N PRO A 34 10.36 -2.85 11.73
CA PRO A 34 11.66 -3.55 11.72
C PRO A 34 11.95 -4.36 13.00
N SER A 35 11.30 -4.01 14.12
CA SER A 35 11.42 -4.76 15.38
C SER A 35 10.74 -6.12 15.35
N ALA A 36 9.95 -6.44 14.32
CA ALA A 36 9.08 -7.61 14.27
C ALA A 36 8.10 -7.75 15.46
N LEU A 37 7.75 -6.64 16.13
CA LEU A 37 6.77 -6.61 17.22
C LEU A 37 5.40 -6.12 16.77
N ILE A 38 5.33 -5.50 15.59
CA ILE A 38 4.11 -4.94 15.00
C ILE A 38 4.08 -5.29 13.52
N GLY A 39 2.99 -5.89 13.07
CA GLY A 39 2.76 -6.29 11.69
C GLY A 39 1.28 -6.46 11.38
N GLU A 40 0.96 -6.93 10.19
CA GLU A 40 -0.40 -7.15 9.75
C GLU A 40 -0.88 -8.55 10.14
N LEU A 41 -1.88 -8.62 11.05
CA LEU A 41 -2.54 -9.86 11.46
C LEU A 41 -4.03 -9.79 11.12
N PRO A 42 -4.45 -10.19 9.93
CA PRO A 42 -5.84 -10.12 9.52
C PRO A 42 -6.71 -11.12 10.27
N ASN A 43 -7.90 -10.67 10.67
CA ASN A 43 -8.92 -11.56 11.21
C ASN A 43 -9.55 -12.39 10.07
N GLY A 44 -9.33 -13.70 10.08
CA GLY A 44 -9.85 -14.61 9.06
C GLY A 44 -9.02 -14.62 7.77
N VAL A 45 -9.70 -14.66 6.61
CA VAL A 45 -9.03 -14.71 5.30
C VAL A 45 -8.48 -13.33 4.94
N PRO A 46 -7.17 -13.19 4.64
CA PRO A 46 -6.58 -11.92 4.23
C PRO A 46 -7.27 -11.34 3.00
N GLN A 47 -7.48 -10.04 3.02
CA GLN A 47 -7.99 -9.28 1.87
C GLN A 47 -6.84 -8.67 1.04
N ASN A 48 -5.68 -8.48 1.67
CA ASN A 48 -4.48 -7.94 1.05
C ASN A 48 -3.56 -9.06 0.56
N LEU A 49 -2.77 -8.76 -0.49
CA LEU A 49 -1.90 -9.74 -1.13
C LEU A 49 -0.79 -10.24 -0.18
N LEU A 50 -0.06 -9.34 0.49
CA LEU A 50 1.13 -9.74 1.23
C LEU A 50 0.84 -10.65 2.43
N PRO A 51 -0.18 -10.43 3.29
CA PRO A 51 -0.54 -11.40 4.33
C PRO A 51 -0.94 -12.76 3.75
N TYR A 52 -1.56 -12.78 2.56
CA TYR A 52 -1.88 -14.04 1.90
C TYR A 52 -0.60 -14.76 1.43
N VAL A 53 0.37 -14.01 0.89
CA VAL A 53 1.70 -14.53 0.50
C VAL A 53 2.42 -15.14 1.70
N THR A 54 2.54 -14.39 2.82
CA THR A 54 3.25 -14.88 4.01
C THR A 54 2.56 -16.09 4.63
N GLN A 55 1.22 -16.10 4.75
CA GLN A 55 0.48 -17.26 5.25
C GLN A 55 0.62 -18.49 4.35
N THR A 56 0.71 -18.30 3.03
CA THR A 56 0.99 -19.41 2.09
C THR A 56 2.42 -19.91 2.24
N ALA A 57 3.38 -19.00 2.36
CA ALA A 57 4.80 -19.37 2.58
C ALA A 57 5.02 -20.14 3.89
N MET A 58 4.25 -19.83 4.94
CA MET A 58 4.26 -20.56 6.21
C MET A 58 3.52 -21.92 6.17
N GLY A 59 2.82 -22.22 5.08
CA GLY A 59 1.99 -23.44 4.98
C GLY A 59 0.64 -23.35 5.71
N ILE A 60 0.26 -22.18 6.24
CA ILE A 60 -1.08 -21.96 6.83
C ILE A 60 -2.15 -22.06 5.74
N ARG A 61 -1.79 -21.62 4.52
CA ARG A 61 -2.62 -21.75 3.32
C ARG A 61 -1.93 -22.64 2.32
N GLU A 62 -2.70 -23.50 1.68
CA GLU A 62 -2.18 -24.46 0.71
C GLU A 62 -1.61 -23.74 -0.53
N GLN A 63 -2.32 -22.72 -1.04
CA GLN A 63 -1.98 -22.10 -2.32
C GLN A 63 -2.54 -20.68 -2.45
N LEU A 64 -1.72 -19.79 -3.02
CA LEU A 64 -2.13 -18.45 -3.44
C LEU A 64 -2.76 -18.49 -4.84
N SER A 65 -3.86 -17.79 -5.04
CA SER A 65 -4.44 -17.56 -6.38
C SER A 65 -3.95 -16.23 -6.96
N VAL A 66 -3.27 -16.29 -8.11
CA VAL A 66 -2.92 -15.13 -8.93
C VAL A 66 -4.01 -14.94 -9.98
N PHE A 67 -4.68 -13.79 -9.96
CA PHE A 67 -5.85 -13.54 -10.80
C PHE A 67 -5.44 -12.94 -12.15
N GLY A 68 -5.49 -13.77 -13.20
CA GLY A 68 -5.15 -13.40 -14.57
C GLY A 68 -3.65 -13.44 -14.84
N ASP A 69 -3.30 -13.82 -16.08
CA ASP A 69 -1.95 -13.84 -16.66
C ASP A 69 -1.94 -13.25 -18.07
N ASP A 70 -3.05 -12.64 -18.46
CA ASP A 70 -3.31 -12.12 -19.79
C ASP A 70 -3.64 -10.62 -19.82
N TYR A 71 -3.32 -9.90 -18.72
CA TYR A 71 -3.42 -8.43 -18.71
C TYR A 71 -2.31 -7.80 -19.60
N ASP A 72 -2.57 -6.60 -20.10
CA ASP A 72 -1.60 -5.78 -20.83
C ASP A 72 -0.50 -5.24 -19.87
N THR A 73 0.34 -6.14 -19.40
CA THR A 73 1.48 -5.91 -18.51
C THR A 73 2.65 -6.84 -18.88
N PRO A 74 3.88 -6.58 -18.44
CA PRO A 74 5.05 -7.37 -18.84
C PRO A 74 4.96 -8.87 -18.57
N ASP A 75 4.27 -9.28 -17.50
CA ASP A 75 4.11 -10.68 -17.08
C ASP A 75 2.66 -11.17 -17.06
N GLY A 76 1.75 -10.35 -17.58
CA GLY A 76 0.33 -10.65 -17.66
C GLY A 76 -0.44 -10.49 -16.34
N SER A 77 0.21 -10.23 -15.20
CA SER A 77 -0.45 -10.00 -13.92
C SER A 77 -0.67 -8.51 -13.63
N CYS A 78 -1.61 -8.17 -12.73
CA CYS A 78 -1.92 -6.79 -12.39
C CYS A 78 -0.73 -6.08 -11.73
N ILE A 79 -0.58 -4.77 -12.01
CA ILE A 79 0.45 -3.91 -11.41
C ILE A 79 -0.16 -3.02 -10.33
N ARG A 80 0.50 -2.92 -9.16
CA ARG A 80 0.13 -2.08 -8.02
C ARG A 80 1.34 -1.35 -7.46
N ASP A 81 1.08 -0.25 -6.76
CA ASP A 81 2.11 0.45 -5.97
C ASP A 81 2.08 -0.09 -4.54
N TYR A 82 3.17 -0.73 -4.14
CA TYR A 82 3.32 -1.30 -2.81
C TYR A 82 4.21 -0.40 -1.96
N ILE A 83 3.61 0.23 -0.96
CA ILE A 83 4.30 1.17 -0.07
C ILE A 83 4.62 0.51 1.29
N TYR A 84 5.81 0.75 1.80
CA TYR A 84 6.20 0.30 3.13
C TYR A 84 5.36 0.97 4.22
N VAL A 85 4.74 0.17 5.09
CA VAL A 85 3.81 0.67 6.12
C VAL A 85 4.47 1.68 7.07
N VAL A 86 5.77 1.56 7.35
CA VAL A 86 6.51 2.51 8.19
C VAL A 86 6.70 3.86 7.48
N ASP A 87 6.95 3.87 6.18
CA ASP A 87 7.03 5.11 5.41
C ASP A 87 5.67 5.79 5.31
N LEU A 88 4.59 5.01 5.19
CA LEU A 88 3.23 5.51 5.28
C LEU A 88 2.93 6.11 6.67
N ALA A 89 3.35 5.46 7.76
CA ALA A 89 3.19 6.00 9.11
C ALA A 89 3.92 7.34 9.28
N LYS A 90 5.13 7.48 8.73
CA LYS A 90 5.86 8.75 8.72
C LYS A 90 5.11 9.86 7.96
N ALA A 91 4.43 9.53 6.84
CA ALA A 91 3.59 10.48 6.13
C ALA A 91 2.46 11.03 7.01
N HIS A 92 1.84 10.17 7.83
CA HIS A 92 0.80 10.60 8.79
C HIS A 92 1.37 11.54 9.85
N VAL A 93 2.57 11.26 10.41
CA VAL A 93 3.22 12.13 11.38
C VAL A 93 3.53 13.50 10.78
N ILE A 94 4.05 13.54 9.55
CA ILE A 94 4.35 14.80 8.84
C ILE A 94 3.05 15.57 8.56
N ALA A 95 1.99 14.90 8.15
CA ALA A 95 0.69 15.54 7.92
C ALA A 95 0.11 16.13 9.22
N MET A 96 0.23 15.44 10.35
CA MET A 96 -0.16 15.97 11.66
C MET A 96 0.67 17.19 12.04
N ASP A 97 2.01 17.15 11.88
CA ASP A 97 2.89 18.29 12.14
C ASP A 97 2.50 19.50 11.28
N ARG A 98 2.14 19.28 10.01
CA ARG A 98 1.69 20.32 9.10
C ARG A 98 0.43 21.03 9.59
N ILE A 99 -0.55 20.28 10.13
CA ILE A 99 -1.77 20.85 10.73
C ILE A 99 -1.45 21.59 12.02
N LEU A 100 -0.71 20.95 12.94
CA LEU A 100 -0.44 21.50 14.27
C LEU A 100 0.40 22.78 14.25
N ASN A 101 1.18 22.97 13.21
CA ASN A 101 2.04 24.16 13.03
C ASN A 101 1.49 25.14 11.98
N ASP A 102 0.20 25.06 11.65
CA ASP A 102 -0.48 25.98 10.71
C ASP A 102 0.25 26.13 9.35
N LYS A 103 0.87 25.04 8.88
CA LYS A 103 1.61 25.03 7.60
C LYS A 103 0.74 24.71 6.38
N GLN A 104 -0.55 24.48 6.59
CA GLN A 104 -1.49 24.24 5.49
C GLN A 104 -1.69 25.50 4.65
N LYS A 105 -1.72 25.34 3.33
CA LYS A 105 -2.03 26.41 2.37
C LYS A 105 -3.54 26.52 2.13
N GLU A 106 -4.25 25.43 2.29
CA GLU A 106 -5.68 25.28 2.10
C GLU A 106 -6.30 24.57 3.31
N SER A 107 -7.58 24.84 3.57
CA SER A 107 -8.29 24.18 4.67
C SER A 107 -8.40 22.66 4.49
N VAL A 108 -8.37 22.18 3.24
CA VAL A 108 -8.25 20.75 2.93
C VAL A 108 -7.16 20.54 1.89
N GLU A 109 -6.15 19.77 2.27
CA GLU A 109 -5.10 19.34 1.36
C GLU A 109 -5.20 17.85 1.07
N VAL A 110 -4.82 17.44 -0.14
CA VAL A 110 -4.87 16.02 -0.57
C VAL A 110 -3.54 15.61 -1.14
N PHE A 111 -2.96 14.55 -0.62
CA PHE A 111 -1.67 14.02 -1.07
C PHE A 111 -1.78 12.56 -1.47
N ASN A 112 -1.19 12.20 -2.62
CA ASN A 112 -0.99 10.81 -2.99
C ASN A 112 0.26 10.28 -2.29
N ILE A 113 0.12 9.18 -1.58
CA ILE A 113 1.19 8.54 -0.81
C ILE A 113 1.47 7.17 -1.40
N GLY A 114 2.57 7.06 -2.10
CA GLY A 114 3.03 5.84 -2.76
C GLY A 114 4.50 5.96 -3.15
N THR A 115 5.01 4.94 -3.81
CA THR A 115 6.41 4.90 -4.26
C THR A 115 6.62 5.56 -5.62
N GLY A 116 5.54 5.77 -6.38
CA GLY A 116 5.59 6.18 -7.78
C GLY A 116 6.02 5.06 -8.73
N ARG A 117 6.10 3.83 -8.24
CA ARG A 117 6.54 2.66 -9.02
C ARG A 117 5.52 1.54 -8.91
N GLY A 118 5.12 1.03 -10.06
CA GLY A 118 4.28 -0.15 -10.13
C GLY A 118 5.11 -1.43 -10.09
N LEU A 119 4.62 -2.42 -9.35
CA LEU A 119 5.17 -3.77 -9.31
C LEU A 119 4.04 -4.76 -9.61
N SER A 120 4.29 -5.74 -10.47
CA SER A 120 3.30 -6.77 -10.79
C SER A 120 3.17 -7.79 -9.64
N VAL A 121 2.08 -8.55 -9.65
CA VAL A 121 1.88 -9.59 -8.63
C VAL A 121 2.95 -10.68 -8.74
N LEU A 122 3.26 -11.15 -9.95
CA LEU A 122 4.28 -12.19 -10.15
C LEU A 122 5.69 -11.67 -9.82
N GLU A 123 5.98 -10.41 -10.16
CA GLU A 123 7.25 -9.78 -9.79
C GLU A 123 7.39 -9.67 -8.26
N LEU A 124 6.31 -9.34 -7.54
CA LEU A 124 6.32 -9.31 -6.07
C LEU A 124 6.62 -10.70 -5.48
N LEU A 125 6.03 -11.76 -6.02
CA LEU A 125 6.29 -13.14 -5.58
C LEU A 125 7.76 -13.52 -5.81
N ASN A 126 8.33 -13.21 -6.97
CA ASN A 126 9.73 -13.46 -7.28
C ASN A 126 10.67 -12.68 -6.33
N LYS A 127 10.35 -11.42 -6.04
CA LYS A 127 11.11 -10.61 -5.09
C LYS A 127 10.96 -11.10 -3.65
N PHE A 128 9.80 -11.62 -3.27
CA PHE A 128 9.61 -12.24 -1.96
C PHE A 128 10.49 -13.49 -1.81
N GLU A 129 10.50 -14.38 -2.79
CA GLU A 129 11.37 -15.55 -2.79
C GLU A 129 12.86 -15.15 -2.72
N ALA A 130 13.28 -14.17 -3.52
CA ALA A 130 14.66 -13.68 -3.51
C ALA A 130 15.06 -13.04 -2.17
N ALA A 131 14.16 -12.30 -1.51
CA ALA A 131 14.44 -11.61 -0.25
C ALA A 131 14.42 -12.53 0.99
N THR A 132 13.62 -13.62 0.96
CA THR A 132 13.36 -14.49 2.11
C THR A 132 13.94 -15.89 1.97
N GLY A 133 14.24 -16.31 0.74
CA GLY A 133 14.64 -17.69 0.42
C GLY A 133 13.46 -18.69 0.43
N VAL A 134 12.22 -18.22 0.59
CA VAL A 134 11.03 -19.08 0.75
C VAL A 134 10.12 -18.98 -0.48
N LYS A 135 9.85 -20.14 -1.09
CA LYS A 135 8.92 -20.25 -2.21
C LYS A 135 7.48 -20.11 -1.77
N VAL A 136 6.68 -19.42 -2.58
CA VAL A 136 5.24 -19.33 -2.41
C VAL A 136 4.56 -20.26 -3.42
N ASN A 137 3.79 -21.20 -2.93
CA ASN A 137 2.97 -22.05 -3.79
C ASN A 137 1.79 -21.23 -4.34
N TYR A 138 1.76 -21.00 -5.65
CA TYR A 138 0.66 -20.26 -6.29
C TYR A 138 0.15 -20.97 -7.55
N LYS A 139 -1.07 -20.63 -7.91
CA LYS A 139 -1.66 -20.98 -9.21
C LYS A 139 -2.24 -19.73 -9.87
N ILE A 140 -2.19 -19.70 -11.18
CA ILE A 140 -2.89 -18.71 -11.99
C ILE A 140 -4.33 -19.16 -12.16
N VAL A 141 -5.25 -18.23 -11.92
CA VAL A 141 -6.70 -18.43 -12.09
C VAL A 141 -7.27 -17.34 -13.00
N GLY A 142 -8.51 -17.48 -13.41
CA GLY A 142 -9.18 -16.48 -14.25
C GLY A 142 -9.18 -15.08 -13.62
N ARG A 143 -9.31 -14.04 -14.44
CA ARG A 143 -9.37 -12.64 -13.98
C ARG A 143 -10.46 -12.44 -12.94
N ARG A 144 -10.18 -11.62 -11.94
CA ARG A 144 -11.17 -11.18 -10.98
C ARG A 144 -11.92 -9.96 -11.52
N GLN A 145 -13.25 -9.98 -11.44
CA GLN A 145 -14.06 -8.85 -11.89
C GLN A 145 -13.73 -7.58 -11.10
N GLY A 146 -13.53 -6.48 -11.82
CA GLY A 146 -13.23 -5.17 -11.24
C GLY A 146 -11.76 -4.92 -10.93
N ASP A 147 -10.86 -5.85 -11.28
CA ASP A 147 -9.42 -5.59 -11.17
C ASP A 147 -8.96 -4.53 -12.18
N ILE A 148 -8.24 -3.53 -11.68
CA ILE A 148 -7.56 -2.53 -12.50
C ILE A 148 -6.26 -3.15 -13.00
N VAL A 149 -5.99 -3.03 -14.31
CA VAL A 149 -4.79 -3.63 -14.93
C VAL A 149 -3.51 -3.11 -14.30
N LYS A 150 -3.38 -1.78 -14.17
CA LYS A 150 -2.19 -1.13 -13.61
C LYS A 150 -2.56 0.19 -12.93
N VAL A 151 -2.02 0.40 -11.73
CA VAL A 151 -2.20 1.64 -10.95
C VAL A 151 -1.04 1.84 -9.98
N TRP A 152 -0.50 3.06 -9.97
CA TRP A 152 0.50 3.55 -9.01
C TRP A 152 0.29 5.02 -8.72
N ALA A 153 0.93 5.52 -7.67
CA ALA A 153 0.85 6.92 -7.27
C ALA A 153 1.65 7.81 -8.23
N ASP A 154 1.22 9.05 -8.33
CA ASP A 154 2.12 10.17 -8.57
C ASP A 154 2.34 10.88 -7.22
N PRO A 155 3.50 10.68 -6.55
CA PRO A 155 3.78 11.25 -5.25
C PRO A 155 4.47 12.63 -5.33
N THR A 156 4.64 13.21 -6.53
CA THR A 156 5.42 14.45 -6.74
C THR A 156 4.97 15.56 -5.81
N PHE A 157 3.68 15.82 -5.73
CA PHE A 157 3.12 16.87 -4.86
C PHE A 157 3.38 16.58 -3.36
N ALA A 158 3.30 15.33 -2.91
CA ALA A 158 3.64 14.96 -1.54
C ALA A 158 5.13 15.13 -1.26
N ASN A 159 6.00 14.81 -2.23
CA ASN A 159 7.45 15.00 -2.09
C ASN A 159 7.80 16.48 -1.94
N GLU A 160 7.20 17.35 -2.72
CA GLU A 160 7.47 18.78 -2.74
C GLU A 160 6.86 19.50 -1.53
N GLU A 161 5.59 19.28 -1.23
CA GLU A 161 4.84 20.04 -0.23
C GLU A 161 4.95 19.50 1.19
N LEU A 162 5.03 18.16 1.36
CA LEU A 162 5.23 17.56 2.68
C LEU A 162 6.72 17.32 3.00
N GLY A 163 7.60 17.37 2.00
CA GLY A 163 8.99 16.93 2.15
C GLY A 163 9.10 15.42 2.48
N TRP A 164 8.05 14.65 2.16
CA TRP A 164 7.98 13.24 2.42
C TRP A 164 8.32 12.42 1.17
N GLN A 165 9.00 11.31 1.37
CA GLN A 165 9.37 10.39 0.30
C GLN A 165 9.35 8.95 0.81
N ALA A 166 8.85 8.00 0.01
CA ALA A 166 9.03 6.59 0.27
C ALA A 166 10.52 6.23 0.11
N LYS A 167 11.12 5.63 1.15
CA LYS A 167 12.57 5.37 1.20
C LYS A 167 12.94 3.90 1.20
N ALA A 168 12.07 3.04 1.75
CA ALA A 168 12.35 1.62 1.84
C ALA A 168 12.35 0.94 0.47
N THR A 169 13.27 0.01 0.28
CA THR A 169 13.27 -0.87 -0.88
C THR A 169 12.15 -1.91 -0.75
N ILE A 170 11.75 -2.49 -1.87
CA ILE A 170 10.73 -3.56 -1.85
C ILE A 170 11.26 -4.79 -1.13
N GLU A 171 12.55 -5.10 -1.27
CA GLU A 171 13.21 -6.23 -0.64
C GLU A 171 13.22 -6.09 0.90
N GLU A 172 13.57 -4.89 1.42
CA GLU A 172 13.48 -4.59 2.86
C GLU A 172 12.05 -4.74 3.38
N THR A 173 11.09 -4.23 2.62
CA THR A 173 9.66 -4.28 2.95
C THR A 173 9.15 -5.71 3.02
N LEU A 174 9.47 -6.55 2.03
CA LEU A 174 9.05 -7.95 1.99
C LEU A 174 9.72 -8.76 3.12
N LYS A 175 11.01 -8.52 3.37
CA LYS A 175 11.74 -9.16 4.46
C LYS A 175 11.17 -8.79 5.83
N SER A 176 10.75 -7.52 6.03
CA SER A 176 10.13 -7.09 7.29
C SER A 176 8.81 -7.82 7.55
N ALA A 177 7.99 -8.01 6.51
CA ALA A 177 6.75 -8.75 6.61
C ALA A 177 6.99 -10.23 6.97
N TRP A 178 8.03 -10.83 6.39
CA TRP A 178 8.41 -12.21 6.71
C TRP A 178 8.94 -12.37 8.13
N ASN A 179 9.75 -11.45 8.59
CA ASN A 179 10.30 -11.48 9.96
C ASN A 179 9.23 -11.30 11.04
N TRP A 180 8.08 -10.72 10.71
CA TRP A 180 6.94 -10.57 11.61
C TRP A 180 6.21 -11.89 11.86
N GLN A 181 6.20 -12.83 10.91
CA GLN A 181 5.48 -14.12 11.02
C GLN A 181 6.18 -15.06 12.01
#